data_1ab72e2efc25b6865e153228ab13c76a
#
_entry.id   1ab72e2efc25b6865e153228ab13c76a
#
_cell.length_a   1.000
_cell.length_b   1.000
_cell.length_c   1.000
_cell.angle_alpha   90.00
_cell.angle_beta   90.00
_cell.angle_gamma   90.00
#
_symmetry.space_group_name_H-M   'P 1'
#
loop_
_entity.id
_entity.type
_entity.pdbx_description
1 polymer ?
#
loop_
_entity_poly.entity_id
_entity_poly.type
_entity_poly.pdbx_seq_one_letter_code
_entity_poly.pdbx_strand_id
1 'polypeptide(L)'
;MKDLDKYNLVFQEFCEWVEGVEEDDPLPPEIKYIFFVFSCENGMNVLQYAGCEYEPKMICSFDYIPLEAQFFYSREFIKLPSAEARIFAEIFARDILQKEEYANLFLNKTVKFVELGQMIKRI
;
A
#
# COMPACT_ATOMS: atom_id res chain seq x y z
N MET A 1 11.90 -21.07 5.97
CA MET A 1 12.32 -19.74 5.51
C MET A 1 12.55 -18.84 6.70
N LYS A 2 13.68 -18.16 6.71
CA LYS A 2 13.97 -17.19 7.77
C LYS A 2 13.06 -15.98 7.63
N ASP A 3 12.77 -15.30 8.74
CA ASP A 3 11.87 -14.15 8.72
C ASP A 3 12.34 -13.05 7.77
N LEU A 4 13.65 -12.82 7.71
CA LEU A 4 14.20 -11.81 6.81
C LEU A 4 14.00 -12.18 5.34
N ASP A 5 14.16 -13.46 5.01
CA ASP A 5 13.95 -13.92 3.63
C ASP A 5 12.50 -13.77 3.22
N LYS A 6 11.58 -14.09 4.12
CA LYS A 6 10.15 -13.93 3.88
C LYS A 6 9.80 -12.46 3.68
N TYR A 7 10.34 -11.59 4.54
CA TYR A 7 10.11 -10.15 4.42
C TYR A 7 10.59 -9.65 3.06
N ASN A 8 11.80 -10.01 2.66
CA ASN A 8 12.36 -9.54 1.40
C ASN A 8 11.56 -10.01 0.19
N LEU A 9 11.11 -11.26 0.22
CA LEU A 9 10.30 -11.81 -0.87
C LEU A 9 8.98 -11.06 -1.01
N VAL A 10 8.27 -10.86 0.10
CA VAL A 10 6.97 -10.19 0.08
C VAL A 10 7.15 -8.71 -0.26
N PHE A 11 8.20 -8.08 0.23
CA PHE A 11 8.49 -6.69 -0.12
C PHE A 11 8.76 -6.52 -1.60
N GLN A 12 9.49 -7.44 -2.21
CA GLN A 12 9.72 -7.41 -3.65
C GLN A 12 8.40 -7.51 -4.42
N GLU A 13 7.53 -8.43 -3.99
CA GLU A 13 6.21 -8.55 -4.60
C GLU A 13 5.38 -7.28 -4.43
N PHE A 14 5.50 -6.62 -3.28
CA PHE A 14 4.82 -5.37 -3.01
C PHE A 14 5.30 -4.28 -3.99
N CYS A 15 6.60 -4.15 -4.17
CA CYS A 15 7.16 -3.15 -5.09
C CYS A 15 6.73 -3.43 -6.54
N GLU A 16 6.73 -4.68 -6.94
CA GLU A 16 6.29 -5.07 -8.28
C GLU A 16 4.81 -4.74 -8.49
N TRP A 17 3.99 -4.92 -7.46
CA TRP A 17 2.59 -4.56 -7.52
C TRP A 17 2.39 -3.05 -7.74
N VAL A 18 3.08 -2.23 -6.96
CA VAL A 18 2.99 -0.76 -7.11
C VAL A 18 3.46 -0.34 -8.50
N GLU A 19 4.56 -0.92 -8.96
CA GLU A 19 5.10 -0.64 -10.29
C GLU A 19 4.10 -1.02 -11.38
N GLY A 20 3.46 -2.19 -11.26
CA GLY A 20 2.46 -2.63 -12.21
C GLY A 20 1.23 -1.75 -12.25
N VAL A 21 0.77 -1.29 -11.08
CA VAL A 21 -0.34 -0.35 -11.01
C VAL A 21 0.02 0.95 -11.72
N GLU A 22 1.24 1.45 -11.50
CA GLU A 22 1.67 2.70 -12.13
C GLU A 22 1.79 2.58 -13.64
N GLU A 23 2.16 1.40 -14.15
CA GLU A 23 2.21 1.17 -15.59
C GLU A 23 0.83 1.07 -16.22
N ASP A 24 -0.08 0.36 -15.57
CA ASP A 24 -1.39 0.04 -16.14
C ASP A 24 -2.43 1.12 -15.87
N ASP A 25 -2.30 1.84 -14.77
CA ASP A 25 -3.29 2.82 -14.35
C ASP A 25 -2.58 3.93 -13.56
N PRO A 26 -1.78 4.77 -14.27
CA PRO A 26 -0.91 5.74 -13.61
C PRO A 26 -1.67 6.71 -12.72
N LEU A 27 -1.01 7.12 -11.64
CA LEU A 27 -1.56 8.06 -10.68
C LEU A 27 -1.76 9.42 -11.36
N PRO A 28 -3.00 9.95 -11.38
CA PRO A 28 -3.24 11.28 -11.94
C PRO A 28 -2.44 12.35 -11.19
N PRO A 29 -1.97 13.40 -11.91
CA PRO A 29 -1.15 14.44 -11.27
C PRO A 29 -1.85 15.19 -10.14
N GLU A 30 -3.17 15.28 -10.18
CA GLU A 30 -3.94 15.98 -9.16
C GLU A 30 -4.03 15.21 -7.84
N ILE A 31 -3.72 13.92 -7.84
CA ILE A 31 -3.75 13.11 -6.62
C ILE A 31 -2.50 13.44 -5.80
N LYS A 32 -2.70 13.98 -4.60
CA LYS A 32 -1.61 14.41 -3.72
C LYS A 32 -1.40 13.48 -2.53
N TYR A 33 -2.40 12.70 -2.18
CA TYR A 33 -2.37 11.80 -1.02
C TYR A 33 -2.55 10.37 -1.48
N ILE A 34 -1.61 9.52 -1.14
CA ILE A 34 -1.62 8.10 -1.49
C ILE A 34 -1.85 7.31 -0.22
N PHE A 35 -2.73 6.32 -0.30
CA PHE A 35 -3.10 5.50 0.84
C PHE A 35 -2.83 4.04 0.57
N PHE A 36 -2.16 3.41 1.53
CA PHE A 36 -2.11 1.95 1.62
C PHE A 36 -3.05 1.57 2.75
N VAL A 37 -4.16 0.92 2.41
CA VAL A 37 -5.25 0.62 3.34
C VAL A 37 -5.22 -0.85 3.67
N PHE A 38 -4.99 -1.17 4.95
CA PHE A 38 -4.91 -2.54 5.42
C PHE A 38 -6.20 -2.95 6.12
N SER A 39 -6.64 -4.17 5.85
CA SER A 39 -7.74 -4.79 6.58
C SER A 39 -7.54 -6.29 6.61
N CYS A 40 -8.30 -6.96 7.47
CA CYS A 40 -8.32 -8.42 7.52
C CYS A 40 -9.77 -8.84 7.37
N GLU A 41 -10.07 -9.55 6.28
CA GLU A 41 -11.43 -9.96 5.95
C GLU A 41 -11.48 -11.47 5.78
N ASN A 42 -12.36 -12.12 6.54
CA ASN A 42 -12.52 -13.57 6.49
C ASN A 42 -11.20 -14.33 6.69
N GLY A 43 -10.36 -13.81 7.59
CA GLY A 43 -9.08 -14.42 7.90
C GLY A 43 -7.99 -14.16 6.88
N MET A 44 -8.27 -13.33 5.87
CA MET A 44 -7.28 -12.99 4.84
C MET A 44 -6.87 -11.54 4.96
N ASN A 45 -5.58 -11.29 4.84
CA ASN A 45 -5.04 -9.93 4.87
C ASN A 45 -5.27 -9.25 3.54
N VAL A 46 -5.72 -7.99 3.58
CA VAL A 46 -6.03 -7.20 2.40
C VAL A 46 -5.27 -5.89 2.47
N LEU A 47 -4.60 -5.52 1.40
CA LEU A 47 -3.91 -4.24 1.29
C LEU A 47 -4.35 -3.59 -0.02
N GLN A 48 -4.91 -2.39 0.08
CA GLN A 48 -5.44 -1.64 -1.05
C GLN A 48 -4.62 -0.39 -1.31
N TYR A 49 -4.48 -0.03 -2.59
CA TYR A 49 -3.81 1.18 -3.05
C TYR A 49 -4.86 2.16 -3.54
N ALA A 50 -4.82 3.39 -3.04
CA ALA A 50 -5.81 4.40 -3.41
C ALA A 50 -5.24 5.80 -3.23
N GLY A 51 -5.95 6.82 -3.70
CA GLY A 51 -5.48 8.18 -3.57
C GLY A 51 -6.59 9.21 -3.48
N CYS A 52 -6.22 10.40 -2.99
CA CYS A 52 -7.13 11.54 -2.87
C CYS A 52 -6.44 12.82 -3.32
N GLU A 53 -7.23 13.74 -3.87
CA GLU A 53 -6.77 15.09 -4.23
C GLU A 53 -6.48 15.92 -2.99
N TYR A 54 -7.33 15.81 -2.00
CA TYR A 54 -7.25 16.57 -0.76
C TYR A 54 -7.14 15.62 0.43
N GLU A 55 -6.59 16.11 1.53
CA GLU A 55 -6.45 15.31 2.73
C GLU A 55 -7.84 15.01 3.32
N PRO A 56 -8.24 13.73 3.35
CA PRO A 56 -9.54 13.38 3.91
C PRO A 56 -9.50 13.38 5.42
N LYS A 57 -10.62 13.76 6.05
CA LYS A 57 -10.76 13.67 7.50
C LYS A 57 -11.05 12.24 7.92
N MET A 58 -11.75 11.51 7.06
CA MET A 58 -12.09 10.10 7.28
C MET A 58 -11.93 9.36 5.96
N ILE A 59 -11.61 8.08 6.06
CA ILE A 59 -11.53 7.23 4.87
C ILE A 59 -12.92 6.75 4.54
N CYS A 60 -13.61 7.44 3.66
CA CYS A 60 -14.96 7.06 3.21
C CYS A 60 -15.04 6.93 1.70
N SER A 61 -14.19 7.64 0.96
CA SER A 61 -14.14 7.53 -0.49
C SER A 61 -12.78 8.00 -0.97
N PHE A 62 -12.38 7.48 -2.12
CA PHE A 62 -11.12 7.85 -2.75
C PHE A 62 -11.40 8.43 -4.12
N ASP A 63 -10.61 9.43 -4.51
CA ASP A 63 -10.72 10.04 -5.84
C ASP A 63 -10.07 9.17 -6.91
N TYR A 64 -9.15 8.32 -6.51
CA TYR A 64 -8.43 7.44 -7.41
C TYR A 64 -8.35 6.04 -6.79
N ILE A 65 -8.81 5.05 -7.54
CA ILE A 65 -8.64 3.63 -7.22
C ILE A 65 -8.23 2.96 -8.52
N PRO A 66 -7.12 2.22 -8.56
CA PRO A 66 -6.73 1.53 -9.79
C PRO A 66 -7.87 0.63 -10.27
N LEU A 67 -8.14 0.64 -11.56
CA LEU A 67 -9.22 -0.15 -12.16
C LEU A 67 -8.97 -1.65 -11.98
N GLU A 68 -7.70 -2.05 -12.13
CA GLU A 68 -7.28 -3.42 -11.91
C GLU A 68 -6.20 -3.41 -10.85
N ALA A 69 -5.97 -4.53 -10.21
CA ALA A 69 -4.88 -4.68 -9.25
C ALA A 69 -4.88 -3.64 -8.12
N GLN A 70 -6.07 -3.16 -7.72
CA GLN A 70 -6.13 -2.22 -6.59
C GLN A 70 -5.74 -2.88 -5.28
N PHE A 71 -5.77 -4.22 -5.22
CA PHE A 71 -5.42 -4.99 -4.03
C PHE A 71 -4.11 -5.74 -4.26
N PHE A 72 -3.27 -5.73 -3.23
CA PHE A 72 -2.00 -6.43 -3.28
C PHE A 72 -2.25 -7.94 -3.15
N TYR A 73 -1.86 -8.69 -4.17
CA TYR A 73 -1.95 -10.14 -4.14
C TYR A 73 -0.58 -10.75 -3.93
N SER A 74 -0.42 -11.43 -2.81
CA SER A 74 0.79 -12.20 -2.49
C SER A 74 0.33 -13.40 -1.66
N ARG A 75 0.65 -14.60 -2.14
CA ARG A 75 0.26 -15.82 -1.45
C ARG A 75 0.77 -15.82 0.00
N GLU A 76 2.00 -15.38 0.20
CA GLU A 76 2.60 -15.36 1.54
C GLU A 76 1.95 -14.31 2.43
N PHE A 77 1.73 -13.11 1.89
CA PHE A 77 1.15 -12.01 2.65
C PHE A 77 -0.27 -12.34 3.13
N ILE A 78 -1.08 -12.90 2.24
CA ILE A 78 -2.48 -13.21 2.56
C ILE A 78 -2.59 -14.15 3.74
N LYS A 79 -1.63 -15.06 3.89
CA LYS A 79 -1.65 -16.10 4.91
C LYS A 79 -0.96 -15.74 6.21
N LEU A 80 -0.27 -14.61 6.27
CA LEU A 80 0.41 -14.19 7.51
C LEU A 80 -0.59 -13.98 8.63
N PRO A 81 -0.18 -14.16 9.89
CA PRO A 81 -0.99 -13.66 11.00
C PRO A 81 -1.28 -12.18 10.80
N SER A 82 -2.53 -11.75 11.05
CA SER A 82 -2.93 -10.38 10.73
C SER A 82 -2.07 -9.31 11.39
N ALA A 83 -1.64 -9.53 12.63
CA ALA A 83 -0.76 -8.58 13.32
C ALA A 83 0.58 -8.44 12.62
N GLU A 84 1.15 -9.54 12.14
CA GLU A 84 2.41 -9.52 11.40
C GLU A 84 2.24 -8.87 10.04
N ALA A 85 1.14 -9.20 9.34
CA ALA A 85 0.85 -8.62 8.04
C ALA A 85 0.67 -7.10 8.12
N ARG A 86 0.01 -6.63 9.18
CA ARG A 86 -0.16 -5.19 9.39
C ARG A 86 1.18 -4.49 9.55
N ILE A 87 2.06 -5.09 10.34
CA ILE A 87 3.40 -4.53 10.56
C ILE A 87 4.18 -4.52 9.25
N PHE A 88 4.15 -5.61 8.49
CA PHE A 88 4.82 -5.70 7.20
C PHE A 88 4.29 -4.62 6.25
N ALA A 89 2.96 -4.47 6.15
CA ALA A 89 2.36 -3.50 5.24
C ALA A 89 2.80 -2.06 5.57
N GLU A 90 2.84 -1.72 6.84
CA GLU A 90 3.26 -0.39 7.27
C GLU A 90 4.75 -0.16 6.93
N ILE A 91 5.59 -1.15 7.18
CA ILE A 91 7.02 -1.07 6.87
C ILE A 91 7.23 -1.00 5.36
N PHE A 92 6.49 -1.78 4.58
CA PHE A 92 6.58 -1.75 3.12
C PHE A 92 6.26 -0.36 2.56
N ALA A 93 5.18 0.24 3.05
CA ALA A 93 4.78 1.57 2.62
C ALA A 93 5.86 2.61 2.93
N ARG A 94 6.56 2.43 4.05
CA ARG A 94 7.66 3.31 4.43
C ARG A 94 8.92 3.03 3.60
N ASP A 95 9.24 1.75 3.42
CA ASP A 95 10.48 1.35 2.77
C ASP A 95 10.49 1.63 1.28
N ILE A 96 9.33 1.56 0.60
CA ILE A 96 9.28 1.85 -0.82
C ILE A 96 9.67 3.30 -1.11
N LEU A 97 9.42 4.20 -0.16
CA LEU A 97 9.78 5.61 -0.30
C LEU A 97 11.31 5.81 -0.27
N GLN A 98 12.04 4.85 0.28
CA GLN A 98 13.50 4.90 0.36
C GLN A 98 14.16 4.31 -0.90
N LYS A 99 13.37 3.68 -1.76
CA LYS A 99 13.89 3.09 -2.99
C LYS A 99 14.03 4.15 -4.07
N GLU A 100 15.23 4.29 -4.59
CA GLU A 100 15.51 5.28 -5.62
C GLU A 100 14.66 5.07 -6.88
N GLU A 101 14.42 3.82 -7.23
CA GLU A 101 13.63 3.47 -8.41
C GLU A 101 12.21 4.01 -8.36
N TYR A 102 11.67 4.22 -7.16
CA TYR A 102 10.28 4.64 -6.98
C TYR A 102 10.16 6.09 -6.50
N ALA A 103 11.27 6.80 -6.38
CA ALA A 103 11.26 8.16 -5.85
C ALA A 103 10.36 9.09 -6.65
N ASN A 104 10.35 8.94 -7.97
CA ASN A 104 9.55 9.80 -8.84
C ASN A 104 8.05 9.56 -8.72
N LEU A 105 7.65 8.32 -8.40
CA LEU A 105 6.24 7.99 -8.23
C LEU A 105 5.59 8.79 -7.11
N PHE A 106 6.36 9.02 -6.05
CA PHE A 106 5.83 9.62 -4.84
C PHE A 106 6.34 11.06 -4.64
N LEU A 107 6.96 11.62 -5.66
CA LEU A 107 7.50 12.98 -5.59
C LEU A 107 6.37 13.99 -5.36
N ASN A 108 6.49 14.81 -4.32
CA ASN A 108 5.49 15.81 -3.93
C ASN A 108 4.15 15.19 -3.52
N LYS A 109 4.14 13.93 -3.13
CA LYS A 109 2.96 13.25 -2.63
C LYS A 109 3.12 12.95 -1.15
N THR A 110 2.01 12.89 -0.45
CA THR A 110 1.98 12.45 0.94
C THR A 110 1.46 11.02 0.97
N VAL A 111 2.25 10.11 1.52
CA VAL A 111 1.89 8.70 1.61
C VAL A 111 1.43 8.38 3.02
N LYS A 112 0.30 7.72 3.14
CA LYS A 112 -0.30 7.38 4.43
C LYS A 112 -0.61 5.89 4.48
N PHE A 113 -0.46 5.31 5.67
CA PHE A 113 -0.89 3.95 5.94
C PHE A 113 -2.13 4.02 6.83
N VAL A 114 -3.15 3.26 6.46
CA VAL A 114 -4.43 3.24 7.18
C VAL A 114 -4.82 1.81 7.46
N GLU A 115 -5.27 1.57 8.67
CA GLU A 115 -5.89 0.31 9.04
C GLU A 115 -7.38 0.61 9.20
N LEU A 116 -8.24 -0.14 8.51
CA LEU A 116 -9.68 0.12 8.57
C LEU A 116 -10.16 0.06 10.01
N GLY A 117 -10.97 1.05 10.38
CA GLY A 117 -11.45 1.20 11.76
C GLY A 117 -10.48 1.94 12.67
N GLN A 118 -9.32 2.34 12.17
CA GLN A 118 -8.31 3.04 12.93
C GLN A 118 -8.10 4.45 12.39
N MET A 119 -7.34 5.25 13.12
CA MET A 119 -6.99 6.59 12.67
C MET A 119 -5.96 6.52 11.56
N ILE A 120 -5.99 7.52 10.66
CA ILE A 120 -5.01 7.64 9.60
C ILE A 120 -3.63 7.91 10.20
N LYS A 121 -2.63 7.17 9.75
CA LYS A 121 -1.24 7.34 10.17
C LYS A 121 -0.42 7.89 9.01
N ARG A 122 0.33 8.96 9.25
CA ARG A 122 1.25 9.49 8.26
C ARG A 122 2.53 8.65 8.25
N ILE A 123 2.95 8.29 7.06
CA ILE A 123 4.18 7.51 6.89
C ILE A 123 5.42 8.40 6.99
#